data_9eb2f53c763dc968ce7589ce0bcfc92c
#
_entry.id   9eb2f53c763dc968ce7589ce0bcfc92c
#
_cell.length_a   1.000
_cell.length_b   1.000
_cell.length_c   1.000
_cell.angle_alpha   90.00
_cell.angle_beta   90.00
_cell.angle_gamma   90.00
#
_symmetry.space_group_name_H-M   'P 1'
#
loop_
_entity.id
_entity.type
_entity.pdbx_description
1 polymer ?
#
loop_
_entity_poly.entity_id
_entity_poly.type
_entity_poly.pdbx_seq_one_letter_code
_entity_poly.pdbx_strand_id
1 'polypeptide(L)'
;MSAFFTIVHLTLHEAMRRRVLVATLIGAVAFLLLFGIGFHFVTLHVAHDGDLSFVRQRMFLNFLTLAGLYATHFLGIMTAVLLPVDTLSGEIASGVLQTVASKPVPRWSIVLGKWFAYALTAACYTLVVAGGVLLLARLIGHFTPPGVASGLPLMMLEAVLFVTLSIAGGARFSTVTNGILAFGLYGLAFISSWIEQIGVMAGNTAAQNVGTVVSLMMPTESMWQRAAYQMQPAIMRDLAITPFSPASLPSPAMVWWAIGWAVLVLVSAVIGFQKRTL
;
A
#
# COMPACT_ATOMS: atom_id res chain seq x y z
N MET A 1 -31.34 -1.92 8.51
CA MET A 1 -29.86 -1.88 8.34
C MET A 1 -29.36 -0.64 9.05
N SER A 2 -28.22 -0.70 9.78
CA SER A 2 -27.67 0.51 10.38
C SER A 2 -27.20 1.47 9.29
N ALA A 3 -27.26 2.78 9.53
CA ALA A 3 -26.81 3.81 8.57
C ALA A 3 -25.38 3.55 8.06
N PHE A 4 -24.51 3.00 8.91
CA PHE A 4 -23.15 2.61 8.55
C PHE A 4 -23.10 1.61 7.39
N PHE A 5 -23.81 0.48 7.49
CA PHE A 5 -23.80 -0.56 6.43
C PHE A 5 -24.42 -0.07 5.14
N THR A 6 -25.43 0.81 5.21
CA THR A 6 -26.00 1.42 4.00
C THR A 6 -24.97 2.30 3.29
N ILE A 7 -24.19 3.10 4.03
CA ILE A 7 -23.13 3.94 3.45
C ILE A 7 -22.02 3.06 2.86
N VAL A 8 -21.59 2.01 3.56
CA VAL A 8 -20.58 1.06 3.03
C VAL A 8 -21.04 0.48 1.70
N HIS A 9 -22.28 -0.03 1.64
CA HIS A 9 -22.83 -0.63 0.42
C HIS A 9 -22.89 0.37 -0.75
N LEU A 10 -23.39 1.58 -0.49
CA LEU A 10 -23.47 2.64 -1.50
C LEU A 10 -22.07 3.04 -1.99
N THR A 11 -21.11 3.20 -1.08
CA THR A 11 -19.74 3.59 -1.43
C THR A 11 -19.02 2.49 -2.21
N LEU A 12 -19.20 1.22 -1.86
CA LEU A 12 -18.66 0.11 -2.65
C LEU A 12 -19.22 0.10 -4.07
N HIS A 13 -20.53 0.31 -4.21
CA HIS A 13 -21.17 0.36 -5.52
C HIS A 13 -20.69 1.55 -6.35
N GLU A 14 -20.49 2.70 -5.72
CA GLU A 14 -19.88 3.89 -6.32
C GLU A 14 -18.43 3.62 -6.73
N ALA A 15 -17.61 3.06 -5.84
CA ALA A 15 -16.20 2.75 -6.09
C ALA A 15 -16.02 1.84 -7.31
N MET A 16 -16.87 0.81 -7.45
CA MET A 16 -16.82 -0.12 -8.61
C MET A 16 -17.16 0.56 -9.96
N ARG A 17 -17.85 1.68 -9.95
CA ARG A 17 -18.20 2.45 -11.15
C ARG A 17 -17.24 3.61 -11.44
N ARG A 18 -16.29 3.89 -10.54
CA ARG A 18 -15.33 4.97 -10.74
C ARG A 18 -14.35 4.64 -11.85
N ARG A 19 -14.16 5.58 -12.76
CA ARG A 19 -13.18 5.47 -13.86
C ARG A 19 -11.77 5.21 -13.34
N VAL A 20 -11.43 5.75 -12.17
CA VAL A 20 -10.13 5.54 -11.51
C VAL A 20 -9.90 4.07 -11.22
N LEU A 21 -10.89 3.36 -10.64
CA LEU A 21 -10.76 1.92 -10.37
C LEU A 21 -10.60 1.11 -11.67
N VAL A 22 -11.36 1.45 -12.71
CA VAL A 22 -11.23 0.80 -14.02
C VAL A 22 -9.83 1.03 -14.59
N ALA A 23 -9.31 2.25 -14.53
CA ALA A 23 -7.97 2.58 -15.02
C ALA A 23 -6.87 1.83 -14.24
N THR A 24 -6.98 1.75 -12.91
CA THR A 24 -6.00 1.02 -12.08
C THR A 24 -6.08 -0.49 -12.31
N LEU A 25 -7.27 -1.05 -12.56
CA LEU A 25 -7.43 -2.47 -12.94
C LEU A 25 -6.84 -2.77 -14.31
N ILE A 26 -7.04 -1.90 -15.30
CA ILE A 26 -6.40 -2.03 -16.62
C ILE A 26 -4.88 -1.98 -16.47
N GLY A 27 -4.37 -1.02 -15.68
CA GLY A 27 -2.94 -0.92 -15.36
C GLY A 27 -2.41 -2.17 -14.67
N ALA A 28 -3.16 -2.76 -13.73
CA ALA A 28 -2.80 -4.01 -13.07
C ALA A 28 -2.74 -5.19 -14.04
N VAL A 29 -3.72 -5.33 -14.93
CA VAL A 29 -3.72 -6.38 -15.95
C VAL A 29 -2.54 -6.21 -16.90
N ALA A 30 -2.30 -4.99 -17.41
CA ALA A 30 -1.14 -4.71 -18.27
C ALA A 30 0.18 -5.01 -17.56
N PHE A 31 0.31 -4.63 -16.28
CA PHE A 31 1.47 -4.94 -15.46
C PHE A 31 1.66 -6.46 -15.30
N LEU A 32 0.62 -7.21 -14.94
CA LEU A 32 0.71 -8.66 -14.76
C LEU A 32 1.08 -9.38 -16.07
N LEU A 33 0.57 -8.91 -17.21
CA LEU A 33 0.94 -9.46 -18.52
C LEU A 33 2.43 -9.19 -18.80
N LEU A 34 2.90 -7.95 -18.64
CA LEU A 34 4.30 -7.59 -18.84
C LEU A 34 5.22 -8.35 -17.89
N PHE A 35 4.84 -8.43 -16.62
CA PHE A 35 5.57 -9.18 -15.60
C PHE A 35 5.64 -10.67 -15.97
N GLY A 36 4.51 -11.28 -16.36
CA GLY A 36 4.46 -12.69 -16.74
C GLY A 36 5.31 -12.99 -17.96
N ILE A 37 5.27 -12.15 -18.99
CA ILE A 37 6.13 -12.27 -20.17
C ILE A 37 7.61 -12.15 -19.79
N GLY A 38 7.98 -11.11 -19.07
CA GLY A 38 9.34 -10.88 -18.61
C GLY A 38 9.86 -12.03 -17.73
N PHE A 39 9.02 -12.47 -16.79
CA PHE A 39 9.35 -13.60 -15.91
C PHE A 39 9.57 -14.90 -16.70
N HIS A 40 8.75 -15.16 -17.71
CA HIS A 40 8.89 -16.33 -18.58
C HIS A 40 10.21 -16.33 -19.36
N PHE A 41 10.56 -15.22 -20.03
CA PHE A 41 11.83 -15.14 -20.77
C PHE A 41 13.03 -15.28 -19.85
N VAL A 42 12.99 -14.72 -18.68
CA VAL A 42 14.07 -14.82 -17.70
C VAL A 42 14.21 -16.26 -17.19
N THR A 43 13.11 -16.96 -16.90
CA THR A 43 13.17 -18.37 -16.47
C THR A 43 13.73 -19.28 -17.56
N LEU A 44 13.43 -19.02 -18.84
CA LEU A 44 14.02 -19.75 -19.95
C LEU A 44 15.55 -19.57 -20.03
N HIS A 45 16.05 -18.33 -19.88
CA HIS A 45 17.49 -18.06 -19.88
C HIS A 45 18.20 -18.73 -18.70
N VAL A 46 17.65 -18.61 -17.51
CA VAL A 46 18.18 -19.24 -16.29
C VAL A 46 18.19 -20.77 -16.38
N ALA A 47 17.23 -21.37 -17.08
CA ALA A 47 17.18 -22.82 -17.29
C ALA A 47 18.22 -23.31 -18.30
N HIS A 48 18.67 -22.47 -19.26
CA HIS A 48 19.68 -22.82 -20.25
C HIS A 48 21.13 -22.67 -19.74
N ASP A 49 21.35 -21.82 -18.71
CA ASP A 49 22.64 -21.66 -18.04
C ASP A 49 22.89 -22.84 -17.08
N GLY A 50 23.36 -23.95 -17.60
CA GLY A 50 23.66 -25.18 -16.85
C GLY A 50 24.70 -25.02 -15.72
N ASP A 51 25.44 -23.90 -15.69
CA ASP A 51 26.45 -23.56 -14.68
C ASP A 51 25.87 -22.89 -13.41
N LEU A 52 24.58 -22.51 -13.42
CA LEU A 52 23.97 -21.87 -12.26
C LEU A 52 23.61 -22.91 -11.19
N SER A 53 24.22 -22.79 -10.00
CA SER A 53 23.81 -23.61 -8.86
C SER A 53 22.32 -23.39 -8.54
N PHE A 54 21.63 -24.44 -8.11
CA PHE A 54 20.21 -24.41 -7.70
C PHE A 54 19.88 -23.25 -6.72
N VAL A 55 20.83 -22.93 -5.83
CA VAL A 55 20.68 -21.82 -4.87
C VAL A 55 20.65 -20.49 -5.59
N ARG A 56 21.56 -20.24 -6.54
CA ARG A 56 21.62 -18.99 -7.31
C ARG A 56 20.37 -18.78 -8.13
N GLN A 57 19.87 -19.83 -8.77
CA GLN A 57 18.61 -19.79 -9.52
C GLN A 57 17.44 -19.37 -8.61
N ARG A 58 17.29 -19.98 -7.43
CA ARG A 58 16.23 -19.62 -6.49
C ARG A 58 16.35 -18.20 -5.93
N MET A 59 17.57 -17.74 -5.68
CA MET A 59 17.82 -16.35 -5.28
C MET A 59 17.36 -15.37 -6.35
N PHE A 60 17.68 -15.67 -7.62
CA PHE A 60 17.28 -14.83 -8.73
C PHE A 60 15.76 -14.78 -8.95
N LEU A 61 15.07 -15.92 -8.87
CA LEU A 61 13.62 -15.99 -8.95
C LEU A 61 12.94 -15.23 -7.78
N ASN A 62 13.52 -15.30 -6.58
CA ASN A 62 13.03 -14.52 -5.45
C ASN A 62 13.20 -13.02 -5.69
N PHE A 63 14.38 -12.59 -6.15
CA PHE A 63 14.63 -11.19 -6.47
C PHE A 63 13.62 -10.65 -7.50
N LEU A 64 13.38 -11.39 -8.57
CA LEU A 64 12.45 -11.01 -9.63
C LEU A 64 10.99 -10.96 -9.09
N THR A 65 10.62 -11.92 -8.24
CA THR A 65 9.29 -11.94 -7.60
C THR A 65 9.11 -10.73 -6.68
N LEU A 66 10.13 -10.39 -5.87
CA LEU A 66 10.11 -9.20 -5.02
C LEU A 66 10.05 -7.91 -5.83
N ALA A 67 10.73 -7.84 -6.97
CA ALA A 67 10.62 -6.70 -7.89
C ALA A 67 9.18 -6.54 -8.42
N GLY A 68 8.50 -7.64 -8.76
CA GLY A 68 7.09 -7.64 -9.13
C GLY A 68 6.17 -7.20 -7.98
N LEU A 69 6.44 -7.66 -6.76
CA LEU A 69 5.70 -7.23 -5.57
C LEU A 69 5.96 -5.76 -5.25
N TYR A 70 7.17 -5.24 -5.50
CA TYR A 70 7.48 -3.83 -5.34
C TYR A 70 6.71 -2.95 -6.33
N ALA A 71 6.58 -3.37 -7.58
CA ALA A 71 5.72 -2.69 -8.54
C ALA A 71 4.24 -2.75 -8.11
N THR A 72 3.79 -3.88 -7.55
CA THR A 72 2.45 -4.02 -6.97
C THR A 72 2.22 -3.07 -5.79
N HIS A 73 3.21 -2.93 -4.90
CA HIS A 73 3.20 -1.97 -3.79
C HIS A 73 2.92 -0.56 -4.32
N PHE A 74 3.65 -0.13 -5.35
CA PHE A 74 3.45 1.18 -5.97
C PHE A 74 2.05 1.35 -6.59
N LEU A 75 1.56 0.35 -7.35
CA LEU A 75 0.21 0.36 -7.91
C LEU A 75 -0.87 0.37 -6.83
N GLY A 76 -0.63 -0.33 -5.73
CA GLY A 76 -1.49 -0.34 -4.54
C GLY A 76 -1.61 1.04 -3.89
N ILE A 77 -0.50 1.74 -3.70
CA ILE A 77 -0.45 3.10 -3.17
C ILE A 77 -1.22 4.07 -4.08
N MET A 78 -0.95 4.02 -5.40
CA MET A 78 -1.66 4.86 -6.37
C MET A 78 -3.17 4.67 -6.26
N THR A 79 -3.63 3.42 -6.22
CA THR A 79 -5.05 3.09 -6.08
C THR A 79 -5.60 3.54 -4.74
N ALA A 80 -4.89 3.29 -3.64
CA ALA A 80 -5.32 3.62 -2.29
C ALA A 80 -5.44 5.13 -2.03
N VAL A 81 -4.63 5.95 -2.72
CA VAL A 81 -4.70 7.42 -2.64
C VAL A 81 -5.75 7.96 -3.60
N LEU A 82 -5.70 7.59 -4.89
CA LEU A 82 -6.52 8.21 -5.93
C LEU A 82 -8.01 7.84 -5.83
N LEU A 83 -8.31 6.63 -5.35
CA LEU A 83 -9.69 6.16 -5.30
C LEU A 83 -10.56 6.97 -4.32
N PRO A 84 -10.14 7.26 -3.07
CA PRO A 84 -10.91 8.05 -2.12
C PRO A 84 -10.61 9.56 -2.13
N VAL A 85 -9.65 10.05 -2.93
CA VAL A 85 -9.10 11.42 -2.85
C VAL A 85 -10.14 12.53 -2.89
N ASP A 86 -11.19 12.37 -3.70
CA ASP A 86 -12.27 13.33 -3.90
C ASP A 86 -13.58 12.98 -3.16
N THR A 87 -13.60 11.85 -2.49
CA THR A 87 -14.81 11.26 -1.91
C THR A 87 -15.48 12.16 -0.87
N LEU A 88 -14.72 12.78 0.02
CA LEU A 88 -15.28 13.73 1.00
C LEU A 88 -15.20 15.18 0.47
N SER A 89 -14.05 15.58 -0.04
CA SER A 89 -13.82 16.94 -0.51
C SER A 89 -14.68 17.30 -1.73
N GLY A 90 -14.83 16.38 -2.70
CA GLY A 90 -15.65 16.59 -3.89
C GLY A 90 -17.14 16.63 -3.58
N GLU A 91 -17.63 15.78 -2.68
CA GLU A 91 -19.04 15.79 -2.25
C GLU A 91 -19.38 17.02 -1.42
N ILE A 92 -18.42 17.55 -0.63
CA ILE A 92 -18.59 18.83 0.07
C ILE A 92 -18.68 19.95 -0.96
N ALA A 93 -17.77 20.00 -1.92
CA ALA A 93 -17.70 21.05 -2.94
C ALA A 93 -18.92 21.06 -3.86
N SER A 94 -19.49 19.89 -4.18
CA SER A 94 -20.69 19.72 -5.01
C SER A 94 -22.00 19.89 -4.27
N GLY A 95 -22.02 20.05 -2.93
CA GLY A 95 -23.21 20.16 -2.12
C GLY A 95 -23.97 18.83 -1.90
N VAL A 96 -23.50 17.72 -2.46
CA VAL A 96 -24.12 16.38 -2.29
C VAL A 96 -24.17 15.99 -0.82
N LEU A 97 -23.14 16.33 -0.04
CA LEU A 97 -23.09 16.04 1.39
C LEU A 97 -24.16 16.79 2.19
N GLN A 98 -24.63 17.97 1.74
CA GLN A 98 -25.72 18.70 2.37
C GLN A 98 -27.04 17.92 2.29
N THR A 99 -27.31 17.27 1.15
CA THR A 99 -28.51 16.44 0.98
C THR A 99 -28.48 15.16 1.80
N VAL A 100 -27.31 14.61 2.06
CA VAL A 100 -27.13 13.43 2.95
C VAL A 100 -27.22 13.86 4.42
N ALA A 101 -26.67 15.02 4.77
CA ALA A 101 -26.66 15.56 6.12
C ALA A 101 -28.05 16.05 6.59
N SER A 102 -28.98 16.30 5.65
CA SER A 102 -30.40 16.63 5.99
C SER A 102 -31.17 15.42 6.52
N LYS A 103 -30.67 14.19 6.31
CA LYS A 103 -31.23 12.97 6.88
C LYS A 103 -30.65 12.71 8.29
N PRO A 104 -31.35 12.00 9.19
CA PRO A 104 -30.86 11.69 10.54
C PRO A 104 -29.77 10.62 10.52
N VAL A 105 -28.65 10.93 9.84
CA VAL A 105 -27.48 10.06 9.73
C VAL A 105 -26.34 10.67 10.55
N PRO A 106 -25.75 9.94 11.51
CA PRO A 106 -24.66 10.47 12.30
C PRO A 106 -23.42 10.67 11.42
N ARG A 107 -22.78 11.85 11.49
CA ARG A 107 -21.66 12.25 10.64
C ARG A 107 -20.47 11.28 10.69
N TRP A 108 -20.23 10.65 11.85
CA TRP A 108 -19.16 9.65 11.97
C TRP A 108 -19.40 8.42 11.10
N SER A 109 -20.68 8.02 10.90
CA SER A 109 -20.99 6.85 10.07
C SER A 109 -20.71 7.10 8.59
N ILE A 110 -20.75 8.37 8.14
CA ILE A 110 -20.38 8.75 6.77
C ILE A 110 -18.89 8.53 6.56
N VAL A 111 -18.06 9.09 7.45
CA VAL A 111 -16.58 8.97 7.34
C VAL A 111 -16.14 7.52 7.47
N LEU A 112 -16.60 6.81 8.52
CA LEU A 112 -16.21 5.43 8.75
C LEU A 112 -16.75 4.47 7.70
N GLY A 113 -17.98 4.68 7.20
CA GLY A 113 -18.56 3.85 6.16
C GLY A 113 -17.80 3.98 4.84
N LYS A 114 -17.44 5.21 4.45
CA LYS A 114 -16.61 5.47 3.26
C LYS A 114 -15.20 4.93 3.44
N TRP A 115 -14.57 5.18 4.57
CA TRP A 115 -13.26 4.63 4.88
C TRP A 115 -13.23 3.10 4.76
N PHE A 116 -14.19 2.41 5.39
CA PHE A 116 -14.23 0.96 5.37
C PHE A 116 -14.41 0.40 3.94
N ALA A 117 -15.28 1.02 3.14
CA ALA A 117 -15.51 0.62 1.76
C ALA A 117 -14.24 0.76 0.90
N TYR A 118 -13.55 1.91 1.00
CA TYR A 118 -12.31 2.12 0.23
C TYR A 118 -11.14 1.32 0.77
N ALA A 119 -11.03 1.13 2.10
CA ALA A 119 -10.02 0.28 2.71
C ALA A 119 -10.16 -1.17 2.23
N LEU A 120 -11.38 -1.70 2.20
CA LEU A 120 -11.67 -3.02 1.67
C LEU A 120 -11.32 -3.11 0.17
N THR A 121 -11.71 -2.12 -0.63
CA THR A 121 -11.42 -2.09 -2.07
C THR A 121 -9.92 -2.05 -2.35
N ALA A 122 -9.15 -1.21 -1.64
CA ALA A 122 -7.71 -1.11 -1.80
C ALA A 122 -6.97 -2.37 -1.32
N ALA A 123 -7.40 -2.96 -0.20
CA ALA A 123 -6.86 -4.21 0.29
C ALA A 123 -7.12 -5.37 -0.68
N CYS A 124 -8.34 -5.48 -1.22
CA CYS A 124 -8.68 -6.48 -2.25
C CYS A 124 -7.88 -6.26 -3.54
N TYR A 125 -7.71 -5.01 -3.99
CA TYR A 125 -6.88 -4.69 -5.15
C TYR A 125 -5.44 -5.16 -4.95
N THR A 126 -4.82 -4.81 -3.80
CA THR A 126 -3.46 -5.24 -3.45
C THR A 126 -3.34 -6.76 -3.40
N LEU A 127 -4.33 -7.43 -2.78
CA LEU A 127 -4.40 -8.89 -2.71
C LEU A 127 -4.44 -9.54 -4.11
N VAL A 128 -5.28 -9.02 -5.00
CA VAL A 128 -5.44 -9.56 -6.36
C VAL A 128 -4.18 -9.36 -7.19
N VAL A 129 -3.57 -8.16 -7.15
CA VAL A 129 -2.37 -7.87 -7.96
C VAL A 129 -1.14 -8.60 -7.41
N ALA A 130 -0.90 -8.56 -6.09
CA ALA A 130 0.19 -9.30 -5.47
C ALA A 130 -0.01 -10.81 -5.59
N GLY A 131 -1.24 -11.31 -5.41
CA GLY A 131 -1.61 -12.70 -5.65
C GLY A 131 -1.36 -13.11 -7.09
N GLY A 132 -1.62 -12.23 -8.07
CA GLY A 132 -1.30 -12.42 -9.48
C GLY A 132 0.19 -12.60 -9.73
N VAL A 133 1.04 -11.73 -9.15
CA VAL A 133 2.51 -11.84 -9.22
C VAL A 133 2.97 -13.18 -8.63
N LEU A 134 2.49 -13.54 -7.45
CA LEU A 134 2.84 -14.80 -6.77
C LEU A 134 2.36 -16.03 -7.56
N LEU A 135 1.18 -15.96 -8.16
CA LEU A 135 0.65 -17.01 -9.00
C LEU A 135 1.50 -17.21 -10.27
N LEU A 136 1.87 -16.12 -10.94
CA LEU A 136 2.76 -16.18 -12.11
C LEU A 136 4.15 -16.74 -11.75
N ALA A 137 4.73 -16.33 -10.63
CA ALA A 137 5.99 -16.87 -10.13
C ALA A 137 5.88 -18.39 -9.86
N ARG A 138 4.75 -18.84 -9.32
CA ARG A 138 4.48 -20.26 -9.06
C ARG A 138 4.26 -21.06 -10.34
N LEU A 139 3.47 -20.55 -11.28
CA LEU A 139 3.11 -21.27 -12.51
C LEU A 139 4.28 -21.33 -13.52
N ILE A 140 5.03 -20.24 -13.66
CA ILE A 140 6.10 -20.12 -14.66
C ILE A 140 7.43 -20.58 -14.08
N GLY A 141 7.79 -20.12 -12.88
CA GLY A 141 9.10 -20.39 -12.26
C GLY A 141 9.10 -21.54 -11.25
N HIS A 142 7.96 -22.20 -11.01
CA HIS A 142 7.79 -23.20 -9.94
C HIS A 142 8.36 -22.73 -8.59
N PHE A 143 8.24 -21.42 -8.36
CA PHE A 143 8.81 -20.74 -7.20
C PHE A 143 7.72 -20.06 -6.38
N THR A 144 7.79 -20.25 -5.05
CA THR A 144 6.96 -19.53 -4.10
C THR A 144 7.89 -18.93 -3.05
N PRO A 145 7.91 -17.60 -2.85
CA PRO A 145 8.71 -16.99 -1.80
C PRO A 145 8.27 -17.48 -0.43
N PRO A 146 9.16 -17.55 0.56
CA PRO A 146 8.77 -17.83 1.93
C PRO A 146 7.90 -16.71 2.50
N GLY A 147 7.18 -16.96 3.59
CA GLY A 147 6.50 -15.93 4.38
C GLY A 147 5.40 -15.13 3.67
N VAL A 148 4.82 -15.62 2.56
CA VAL A 148 3.71 -14.96 1.84
C VAL A 148 2.54 -14.67 2.78
N ALA A 149 2.19 -15.63 3.66
CA ALA A 149 1.07 -15.49 4.60
C ALA A 149 1.25 -14.34 5.60
N SER A 150 2.49 -13.94 5.90
CA SER A 150 2.80 -12.83 6.79
C SER A 150 3.13 -11.53 6.03
N GLY A 151 3.71 -11.62 4.84
CA GLY A 151 4.08 -10.44 4.05
C GLY A 151 2.88 -9.80 3.35
N LEU A 152 1.99 -10.59 2.77
CA LEU A 152 0.84 -10.08 2.02
C LEU A 152 -0.13 -9.24 2.88
N PRO A 153 -0.48 -9.62 4.12
CA PRO A 153 -1.28 -8.76 5.00
C PRO A 153 -0.62 -7.42 5.33
N LEU A 154 0.72 -7.34 5.38
CA LEU A 154 1.42 -6.08 5.59
C LEU A 154 1.29 -5.14 4.40
N MET A 155 1.35 -5.66 3.16
CA MET A 155 1.07 -4.86 1.96
C MET A 155 -0.40 -4.37 1.92
N MET A 156 -1.34 -5.21 2.35
CA MET A 156 -2.75 -4.80 2.47
C MET A 156 -2.93 -3.73 3.55
N LEU A 157 -2.26 -3.86 4.70
CA LEU A 157 -2.29 -2.87 5.77
C LEU A 157 -1.74 -1.53 5.26
N GLU A 158 -0.65 -1.54 4.52
CA GLU A 158 -0.10 -0.34 3.91
C GLU A 158 -1.11 0.38 3.01
N ALA A 159 -1.82 -0.34 2.14
CA ALA A 159 -2.88 0.25 1.32
C ALA A 159 -3.99 0.88 2.19
N VAL A 160 -4.36 0.24 3.30
CA VAL A 160 -5.33 0.78 4.27
C VAL A 160 -4.81 2.06 4.93
N LEU A 161 -3.51 2.16 5.25
CA LEU A 161 -2.90 3.38 5.80
C LEU A 161 -3.04 4.55 4.82
N PHE A 162 -2.80 4.33 3.52
CA PHE A 162 -2.96 5.36 2.50
C PHE A 162 -4.41 5.78 2.28
N VAL A 163 -5.35 4.84 2.31
CA VAL A 163 -6.79 5.16 2.30
C VAL A 163 -7.13 6.02 3.51
N THR A 164 -6.62 5.67 4.70
CA THR A 164 -6.87 6.42 5.93
C THR A 164 -6.36 7.86 5.82
N LEU A 165 -5.14 8.04 5.29
CA LEU A 165 -4.55 9.35 5.03
C LEU A 165 -5.40 10.16 4.04
N SER A 166 -5.80 9.55 2.91
CA SER A 166 -6.59 10.19 1.87
C SER A 166 -7.98 10.62 2.36
N ILE A 167 -8.66 9.79 3.15
CA ILE A 167 -9.94 10.13 3.78
C ILE A 167 -9.77 11.27 4.80
N ALA A 168 -8.72 11.23 5.62
CA ALA A 168 -8.45 12.26 6.62
C ALA A 168 -8.12 13.62 5.97
N GLY A 169 -7.36 13.61 4.90
CA GLY A 169 -7.06 14.79 4.11
C GLY A 169 -8.31 15.35 3.42
N GLY A 170 -9.14 14.50 2.81
CA GLY A 170 -10.40 14.89 2.17
C GLY A 170 -11.43 15.49 3.13
N ALA A 171 -11.36 15.14 4.42
CA ALA A 171 -12.18 15.77 5.46
C ALA A 171 -11.80 17.24 5.73
N ARG A 172 -10.59 17.67 5.39
CA ARG A 172 -10.05 19.00 5.72
C ARG A 172 -9.66 19.86 4.52
N PHE A 173 -9.14 19.25 3.48
CA PHE A 173 -8.54 19.93 2.33
C PHE A 173 -9.39 19.75 1.06
N SER A 174 -9.07 20.52 0.02
CA SER A 174 -9.61 20.30 -1.33
C SER A 174 -9.02 19.01 -1.94
N THR A 175 -9.67 18.49 -2.95
CA THR A 175 -9.24 17.25 -3.65
C THR A 175 -7.79 17.33 -4.12
N VAL A 176 -7.41 18.44 -4.76
CA VAL A 176 -6.05 18.63 -5.29
C VAL A 176 -5.02 18.69 -4.15
N THR A 177 -5.30 19.48 -3.12
CA THR A 177 -4.42 19.61 -1.94
C THR A 177 -4.27 18.26 -1.24
N ASN A 178 -5.37 17.50 -1.09
CA ASN A 178 -5.35 16.17 -0.49
C ASN A 178 -4.44 15.21 -1.27
N GLY A 179 -4.58 15.17 -2.60
CA GLY A 179 -3.73 14.34 -3.45
C GLY A 179 -2.25 14.72 -3.36
N ILE A 180 -1.93 16.02 -3.44
CA ILE A 180 -0.54 16.52 -3.30
C ILE A 180 0.05 16.13 -1.93
N LEU A 181 -0.70 16.31 -0.86
CA LEU A 181 -0.24 15.96 0.49
C LEU A 181 -0.03 14.45 0.64
N ALA A 182 -0.95 13.62 0.15
CA ALA A 182 -0.83 12.17 0.26
C ALA A 182 0.39 11.64 -0.51
N PHE A 183 0.60 12.09 -1.76
CA PHE A 183 1.78 11.71 -2.54
C PHE A 183 3.06 12.35 -2.03
N GLY A 184 3.01 13.59 -1.52
CA GLY A 184 4.14 14.25 -0.90
C GLY A 184 4.63 13.52 0.35
N LEU A 185 3.71 13.09 1.21
CA LEU A 185 4.04 12.29 2.40
C LEU A 185 4.58 10.91 2.01
N TYR A 186 4.04 10.27 0.98
CA TYR A 186 4.61 9.06 0.42
C TYR A 186 6.05 9.28 -0.06
N GLY A 187 6.29 10.33 -0.85
CA GLY A 187 7.62 10.68 -1.34
C GLY A 187 8.62 10.94 -0.20
N LEU A 188 8.19 11.62 0.86
CA LEU A 188 9.00 11.82 2.06
C LEU A 188 9.33 10.49 2.76
N ALA A 189 8.36 9.61 2.95
CA ALA A 189 8.58 8.29 3.56
C ALA A 189 9.54 7.44 2.71
N PHE A 190 9.35 7.44 1.40
CA PHE A 190 10.18 6.73 0.44
C PHE A 190 11.64 7.24 0.46
N ILE A 191 11.85 8.55 0.32
CA ILE A 191 13.20 9.15 0.33
C ILE A 191 13.87 8.92 1.69
N SER A 192 13.12 9.06 2.78
CA SER A 192 13.62 8.84 4.13
C SER A 192 14.08 7.40 4.37
N SER A 193 13.39 6.43 3.81
CA SER A 193 13.77 5.01 3.84
C SER A 193 15.14 4.80 3.17
N TRP A 194 15.39 5.44 2.02
CA TRP A 194 16.69 5.40 1.35
C TRP A 194 17.79 6.12 2.14
N ILE A 195 17.47 7.26 2.76
CA ILE A 195 18.43 7.98 3.63
C ILE A 195 18.82 7.10 4.82
N GLU A 196 17.87 6.40 5.43
CA GLU A 196 18.14 5.46 6.53
C GLU A 196 19.04 4.32 6.05
N GLN A 197 18.74 3.71 4.91
CA GLN A 197 19.52 2.62 4.35
C GLN A 197 20.97 3.04 4.04
N ILE A 198 21.15 4.19 3.41
CA ILE A 198 22.49 4.76 3.15
C ILE A 198 23.18 5.12 4.47
N GLY A 199 22.44 5.66 5.44
CA GLY A 199 22.95 5.99 6.78
C GLY A 199 23.49 4.76 7.52
N VAL A 200 22.83 3.62 7.44
CA VAL A 200 23.32 2.35 8.01
C VAL A 200 24.60 1.91 7.32
N MET A 201 24.64 1.92 5.99
CA MET A 201 25.82 1.52 5.20
C MET A 201 27.02 2.45 5.45
N ALA A 202 26.79 3.75 5.66
CA ALA A 202 27.82 4.75 5.94
C ALA A 202 28.17 4.87 7.44
N GLY A 203 27.50 4.14 8.34
CA GLY A 203 27.68 4.28 9.79
C GLY A 203 27.21 5.63 10.34
N ASN A 204 26.34 6.35 9.62
CA ASN A 204 25.87 7.69 10.01
C ASN A 204 24.56 7.61 10.82
N THR A 205 24.69 7.77 12.14
CA THR A 205 23.56 7.71 13.09
C THR A 205 22.55 8.83 12.90
N ALA A 206 22.96 10.00 12.43
CA ALA A 206 22.04 11.11 12.17
C ALA A 206 21.08 10.79 11.03
N ALA A 207 21.58 10.19 9.93
CA ALA A 207 20.77 9.75 8.81
C ALA A 207 19.80 8.64 9.23
N GLN A 208 20.22 7.69 10.06
CA GLN A 208 19.36 6.63 10.61
C GLN A 208 18.23 7.22 11.46
N ASN A 209 18.55 8.19 12.34
CA ASN A 209 17.56 8.85 13.18
C ASN A 209 16.50 9.61 12.37
N VAL A 210 16.90 10.27 11.27
CA VAL A 210 15.95 10.91 10.33
C VAL A 210 14.98 9.88 9.76
N GLY A 211 15.49 8.74 9.28
CA GLY A 211 14.66 7.65 8.77
C GLY A 211 13.66 7.15 9.81
N THR A 212 14.12 6.90 11.02
CA THR A 212 13.29 6.44 12.14
C THR A 212 12.18 7.45 12.47
N VAL A 213 12.49 8.74 12.56
CA VAL A 213 11.49 9.77 12.87
C VAL A 213 10.41 9.83 11.79
N VAL A 214 10.80 9.82 10.51
CA VAL A 214 9.84 9.85 9.41
C VAL A 214 8.98 8.57 9.39
N SER A 215 9.57 7.41 9.65
CA SER A 215 8.83 6.14 9.72
C SER A 215 7.81 6.10 10.87
N LEU A 216 8.06 6.81 11.97
CA LEU A 216 7.08 7.00 13.05
C LEU A 216 5.95 7.96 12.64
N MET A 217 6.25 8.98 11.86
CA MET A 217 5.24 9.90 11.34
C MET A 217 4.37 9.25 10.25
N MET A 218 4.97 8.41 9.41
CA MET A 218 4.30 7.73 8.31
C MET A 218 4.79 6.28 8.17
N PRO A 219 4.14 5.33 8.85
CA PRO A 219 4.64 3.94 8.97
C PRO A 219 4.40 3.08 7.72
N THR A 220 4.06 3.67 6.59
CA THR A 220 3.70 2.96 5.36
C THR A 220 4.89 2.19 4.78
N GLU A 221 6.01 2.86 4.54
CA GLU A 221 7.22 2.24 3.98
C GLU A 221 7.77 1.11 4.87
N SER A 222 7.62 1.25 6.20
CA SER A 222 8.01 0.20 7.15
C SER A 222 7.18 -1.09 6.98
N MET A 223 5.93 -0.99 6.52
CA MET A 223 5.10 -2.17 6.24
C MET A 223 5.62 -2.92 5.02
N TRP A 224 5.96 -2.19 3.94
CA TRP A 224 6.59 -2.79 2.77
C TRP A 224 7.94 -3.44 3.10
N GLN A 225 8.84 -2.72 3.77
CA GLN A 225 10.17 -3.25 4.16
C GLN A 225 10.04 -4.55 4.96
N ARG A 226 9.10 -4.58 5.91
CA ARG A 226 8.85 -5.78 6.70
C ARG A 226 8.23 -6.90 5.86
N ALA A 227 7.32 -6.60 4.94
CA ALA A 227 6.74 -7.57 4.02
C ALA A 227 7.82 -8.18 3.11
N ALA A 228 8.65 -7.34 2.50
CA ALA A 228 9.75 -7.76 1.65
C ALA A 228 10.76 -8.65 2.41
N TYR A 229 11.14 -8.26 3.63
CA TYR A 229 12.02 -9.07 4.48
C TYR A 229 11.44 -10.45 4.78
N GLN A 230 10.15 -10.56 5.09
CA GLN A 230 9.52 -11.84 5.40
C GLN A 230 9.44 -12.76 4.16
N MET A 231 9.33 -12.18 2.97
CA MET A 231 9.25 -12.90 1.70
C MET A 231 10.63 -13.20 1.07
N GLN A 232 11.72 -12.90 1.78
CA GLN A 232 13.08 -13.29 1.37
C GLN A 232 13.50 -14.61 2.02
N PRO A 233 14.24 -15.50 1.29
CA PRO A 233 14.93 -16.62 1.88
C PRO A 233 15.98 -16.19 2.94
N ALA A 234 16.25 -17.03 3.94
CA ALA A 234 17.17 -16.71 5.04
C ALA A 234 18.55 -16.24 4.52
N ILE A 235 19.11 -16.96 3.55
CA ILE A 235 20.40 -16.60 2.96
C ILE A 235 20.45 -15.19 2.33
N MET A 236 19.35 -14.74 1.73
CA MET A 236 19.27 -13.39 1.16
C MET A 236 19.14 -12.31 2.24
N ARG A 237 18.44 -12.66 3.33
CA ARG A 237 18.31 -11.77 4.50
C ARG A 237 19.65 -11.56 5.21
N ASP A 238 20.39 -12.67 5.41
CA ASP A 238 21.67 -12.65 6.13
C ASP A 238 22.77 -11.91 5.36
N LEU A 239 22.75 -12.02 4.03
CA LEU A 239 23.74 -11.38 3.16
C LEU A 239 23.37 -9.94 2.75
N ALA A 240 22.13 -9.50 2.97
CA ALA A 240 21.60 -8.17 2.60
C ALA A 240 21.93 -7.74 1.16
N ILE A 241 21.94 -8.69 0.21
CA ILE A 241 22.46 -8.48 -1.17
C ILE A 241 21.44 -7.77 -2.05
N THR A 242 20.18 -7.69 -1.66
CA THR A 242 19.14 -7.14 -2.53
C THR A 242 18.77 -5.70 -2.15
N PRO A 243 18.38 -4.86 -3.13
CA PRO A 243 17.84 -3.53 -2.87
C PRO A 243 16.58 -3.55 -1.99
N PHE A 244 15.93 -4.71 -1.88
CA PHE A 244 14.73 -4.92 -1.06
C PHE A 244 15.05 -5.42 0.37
N SER A 245 16.34 -5.65 0.67
CA SER A 245 16.78 -6.03 2.02
C SER A 245 16.91 -4.74 2.85
N PRO A 246 16.03 -4.49 3.83
CA PRO A 246 16.15 -3.28 4.65
C PRO A 246 17.43 -3.35 5.48
N ALA A 247 18.17 -2.26 5.52
CA ALA A 247 19.37 -2.14 6.35
C ALA A 247 19.04 -2.13 7.85
N SER A 248 17.87 -1.62 8.22
CA SER A 248 17.26 -1.76 9.55
C SER A 248 15.89 -2.43 9.41
N LEU A 249 15.69 -3.57 10.07
CA LEU A 249 14.41 -4.26 10.04
C LEU A 249 13.41 -3.58 10.97
N PRO A 250 12.28 -3.06 10.46
CA PRO A 250 11.22 -2.52 11.32
C PRO A 250 10.76 -3.57 12.33
N SER A 251 10.69 -3.21 13.62
CA SER A 251 10.31 -4.13 14.69
C SER A 251 8.85 -4.60 14.56
N PRO A 252 8.45 -5.74 15.16
CA PRO A 252 7.04 -6.14 15.22
C PRO A 252 6.13 -5.08 15.86
N ALA A 253 6.66 -4.29 16.79
CA ALA A 253 5.95 -3.18 17.42
C ALA A 253 5.53 -2.11 16.40
N MET A 254 6.28 -1.95 15.30
CA MET A 254 5.94 -1.00 14.23
C MET A 254 4.62 -1.32 13.54
N VAL A 255 4.23 -2.60 13.49
CA VAL A 255 2.91 -3.00 12.94
C VAL A 255 1.78 -2.52 13.86
N TRP A 256 1.95 -2.69 15.18
CA TRP A 256 0.98 -2.17 16.14
C TRP A 256 0.92 -0.65 16.14
N TRP A 257 2.08 0.00 15.99
CA TRP A 257 2.15 1.45 15.80
C TRP A 257 1.38 1.89 14.54
N ALA A 258 1.56 1.21 13.41
CA ALA A 258 0.85 1.52 12.17
C ALA A 258 -0.67 1.41 12.32
N ILE A 259 -1.14 0.37 13.02
CA ILE A 259 -2.58 0.22 13.34
C ILE A 259 -3.05 1.37 14.26
N GLY A 260 -2.30 1.67 15.32
CA GLY A 260 -2.60 2.78 16.22
C GLY A 260 -2.61 4.13 15.50
N TRP A 261 -1.64 4.35 14.62
CA TRP A 261 -1.56 5.54 13.76
C TRP A 261 -2.80 5.66 12.86
N ALA A 262 -3.23 4.58 12.21
CA ALA A 262 -4.44 4.57 11.40
C ALA A 262 -5.68 4.97 12.22
N VAL A 263 -5.81 4.43 13.44
CA VAL A 263 -6.92 4.78 14.34
C VAL A 263 -6.87 6.25 14.73
N LEU A 264 -5.69 6.79 15.10
CA LEU A 264 -5.53 8.20 15.47
C LEU A 264 -5.87 9.13 14.30
N VAL A 265 -5.38 8.84 13.10
CA VAL A 265 -5.67 9.61 11.89
C VAL A 265 -7.16 9.55 11.54
N LEU A 266 -7.79 8.37 11.66
CA LEU A 266 -9.21 8.18 11.40
C LEU A 266 -10.10 8.92 12.41
N VAL A 267 -9.76 8.87 13.70
CA VAL A 267 -10.44 9.65 14.74
C VAL A 267 -10.31 11.14 14.44
N SER A 268 -9.11 11.59 14.06
CA SER A 268 -8.90 12.99 13.68
C SER A 268 -9.72 13.40 12.44
N ALA A 269 -9.93 12.48 11.48
CA ALA A 269 -10.78 12.69 10.32
C ALA A 269 -12.24 12.87 10.71
N VAL A 270 -12.75 12.01 11.59
CA VAL A 270 -14.13 12.09 12.11
C VAL A 270 -14.35 13.41 12.85
N ILE A 271 -13.44 13.79 13.76
CA ILE A 271 -13.52 15.05 14.51
C ILE A 271 -13.48 16.25 13.56
N GLY A 272 -12.56 16.25 12.60
CA GLY A 272 -12.42 17.31 11.60
C GLY A 272 -13.68 17.48 10.76
N PHE A 273 -14.28 16.36 10.35
CA PHE A 273 -15.52 16.36 9.58
C PHE A 273 -16.75 16.82 10.39
N GLN A 274 -16.82 16.45 11.69
CA GLN A 274 -17.92 16.88 12.57
C GLN A 274 -17.94 18.39 12.79
N LYS A 275 -16.78 19.03 12.87
CA LYS A 275 -16.62 20.49 13.09
C LYS A 275 -16.82 21.33 11.83
N ARG A 276 -16.89 20.70 10.65
CA ARG A 276 -17.06 21.42 9.40
C ARG A 276 -18.49 21.88 9.22
N THR A 277 -18.67 23.14 8.91
CA THR A 277 -19.96 23.70 8.44
C THR A 277 -20.25 23.13 7.06
N LEU A 278 -21.31 22.34 6.90
CA LEU A 278 -21.77 21.76 5.64
C LEU A 278 -22.86 22.64 5.04
#